data_85a2a01bf0b1727951f4449837623a3a
#
_entry.id   85a2a01bf0b1727951f4449837623a3a
#
_cell.length_a   1.000
_cell.length_b   1.000
_cell.length_c   1.000
_cell.angle_alpha   90.00
_cell.angle_beta   90.00
_cell.angle_gamma   90.00
#
_symmetry.space_group_name_H-M   'P 1'
#
loop_
_entity.id
_entity.type
_entity.pdbx_description
1 polymer ?
#
loop_
_entity_poly.entity_id
_entity_poly.type
_entity_poly.pdbx_seq_one_letter_code
_entity_poly.pdbx_strand_id
1 'polypeptide(L)'
;MNSFEIVTDSAANLPDSYRIDRNIHVVPFRYIADGVEYTCLEEGVPFRESAKKFYALLKSGADIKTSLVSEAQFTAAAEPLLEEGKDVLFLTIASGISGTYNQAQAAAEALSKKYPKRTVIAIDSANASMGQGLLALKAADLRDMGESCSATAEWLQENVYKLNSYLTVSDLKYLKKSGRISTLVAIAGALLSIKPIIKADGGPIPKLAVCGREHGRKKAISAVLKAFTDNAIEPETQVVAITHADCEEEAFALAEEVKKLGVKDVIIEYYDICTGAHAGPGTLALFFTGKDRRGDSVPAESRAGVKKKARNTAK
;
A
#
# COMPACT_ATOMS: atom_id res chain seq x y z
N MET A 1 9.38 -20.10 23.06
CA MET A 1 8.33 -19.71 22.09
C MET A 1 8.95 -19.75 20.71
N ASN A 2 8.27 -20.28 19.71
CA ASN A 2 8.78 -20.24 18.35
C ASN A 2 8.71 -18.78 17.87
N SER A 3 9.86 -18.15 17.63
CA SER A 3 9.89 -16.83 17.01
C SER A 3 9.45 -16.97 15.55
N PHE A 4 8.75 -15.98 15.04
CA PHE A 4 8.37 -15.94 13.62
C PHE A 4 9.04 -14.76 12.94
N GLU A 5 9.14 -14.86 11.62
CA GLU A 5 9.68 -13.80 10.78
C GLU A 5 8.58 -13.20 9.88
N ILE A 6 8.71 -11.92 9.63
CA ILE A 6 7.77 -11.19 8.78
C ILE A 6 8.42 -11.02 7.42
N VAL A 7 7.73 -11.49 6.39
CA VAL A 7 8.13 -11.32 4.99
C VAL A 7 7.05 -10.50 4.29
N THR A 8 7.42 -9.38 3.74
CA THR A 8 6.51 -8.48 3.01
C THR A 8 7.05 -8.23 1.60
N ASP A 9 6.26 -7.61 0.74
CA ASP A 9 6.72 -7.14 -0.56
C ASP A 9 7.15 -5.66 -0.50
N SER A 10 7.87 -5.18 -1.51
CA SER A 10 8.41 -3.81 -1.49
C SER A 10 7.35 -2.71 -1.61
N ALA A 11 6.07 -3.06 -1.89
CA ALA A 11 4.98 -2.11 -1.80
C ALA A 11 4.62 -1.72 -0.36
N ALA A 12 5.17 -2.38 0.66
CA ALA A 12 5.07 -1.94 2.06
C ALA A 12 5.72 -0.58 2.31
N ASN A 13 6.64 -0.18 1.43
CA ASN A 13 7.25 1.16 1.42
C ASN A 13 7.96 1.53 2.73
N LEU A 14 8.46 0.53 3.44
CA LEU A 14 9.17 0.74 4.70
C LEU A 14 10.50 1.47 4.46
N PRO A 15 10.78 2.56 5.19
CA PRO A 15 12.12 3.14 5.20
C PRO A 15 13.16 2.10 5.60
N ASP A 16 14.37 2.18 5.04
CA ASP A 16 15.43 1.19 5.24
C ASP A 16 15.76 0.96 6.72
N SER A 17 15.81 2.03 7.55
CA SER A 17 16.04 1.92 8.98
C SER A 17 14.97 1.06 9.67
N TYR A 18 13.69 1.33 9.41
CA TYR A 18 12.60 0.57 10.03
C TYR A 18 12.61 -0.90 9.60
N ARG A 19 12.89 -1.18 8.34
CA ARG A 19 12.97 -2.54 7.81
C ARG A 19 14.10 -3.33 8.46
N ILE A 20 15.28 -2.72 8.59
CA ILE A 20 16.48 -3.35 9.15
C ILE A 20 16.33 -3.50 10.66
N ASP A 21 16.01 -2.43 11.39
CA ASP A 21 15.92 -2.42 12.85
C ASP A 21 14.83 -3.36 13.39
N ARG A 22 13.78 -3.59 12.61
CA ARG A 22 12.66 -4.46 12.98
C ARG A 22 12.74 -5.86 12.33
N ASN A 23 13.85 -6.20 11.70
CA ASN A 23 14.06 -7.50 11.03
C ASN A 23 12.82 -7.90 10.18
N ILE A 24 12.44 -7.04 9.23
CA ILE A 24 11.35 -7.29 8.29
C ILE A 24 11.98 -7.60 6.93
N HIS A 25 11.74 -8.81 6.44
CA HIS A 25 12.24 -9.27 5.14
C HIS A 25 11.37 -8.72 4.02
N VAL A 26 11.97 -8.15 2.98
CA VAL A 26 11.24 -7.54 1.86
C VAL A 26 11.56 -8.25 0.56
N VAL A 27 10.55 -8.79 -0.10
CA VAL A 27 10.65 -9.36 -1.45
C VAL A 27 10.37 -8.24 -2.46
N PRO A 28 11.34 -7.87 -3.31
CA PRO A 28 11.17 -6.74 -4.20
C PRO A 28 10.25 -7.06 -5.39
N PHE A 29 9.38 -6.13 -5.72
CA PHE A 29 8.78 -6.03 -7.04
C PHE A 29 9.85 -5.73 -8.09
N ARG A 30 9.51 -5.95 -9.34
CA ARG A 30 10.32 -5.52 -10.48
C ARG A 30 9.54 -4.58 -11.38
N TYR A 31 10.25 -3.73 -12.10
CA TYR A 31 9.68 -2.91 -13.15
C TYR A 31 10.54 -2.95 -14.41
N ILE A 32 9.90 -2.76 -15.54
CA ILE A 32 10.56 -2.64 -16.84
C ILE A 32 10.39 -1.19 -17.29
N ALA A 33 11.47 -0.54 -17.63
CA ALA A 33 11.51 0.79 -18.20
C ALA A 33 12.21 0.73 -19.56
N ASP A 34 11.50 1.10 -20.62
CA ASP A 34 12.01 1.10 -21.99
C ASP A 34 12.72 -0.23 -22.38
N GLY A 35 12.17 -1.36 -21.90
CA GLY A 35 12.67 -2.70 -22.20
C GLY A 35 13.76 -3.22 -21.24
N VAL A 36 14.24 -2.41 -20.31
CA VAL A 36 15.24 -2.82 -19.29
C VAL A 36 14.54 -3.14 -17.98
N GLU A 37 14.87 -4.29 -17.39
CA GLU A 37 14.31 -4.71 -16.10
C GLU A 37 15.13 -4.16 -14.93
N TYR A 38 14.42 -3.69 -13.90
CA TYR A 38 14.97 -3.16 -12.65
C TYR A 38 14.24 -3.77 -11.45
N THR A 39 14.90 -3.76 -10.29
CA THR A 39 14.26 -4.08 -9.01
C THR A 39 13.74 -2.81 -8.34
N CYS A 40 12.62 -2.93 -7.62
CA CYS A 40 12.06 -1.81 -6.84
C CYS A 40 12.80 -1.56 -5.52
N LEU A 41 13.68 -2.47 -5.12
CA LEU A 41 14.55 -2.34 -3.96
C LEU A 41 15.92 -2.91 -4.32
N GLU A 42 16.92 -2.05 -4.46
CA GLU A 42 18.30 -2.43 -4.78
C GLU A 42 19.08 -2.63 -3.49
N GLU A 43 19.80 -3.76 -3.40
CA GLU A 43 20.67 -4.04 -2.26
C GLU A 43 21.83 -3.04 -2.21
N GLY A 44 22.07 -2.49 -1.01
CA GLY A 44 23.15 -1.52 -0.80
C GLY A 44 22.91 -0.10 -1.34
N VAL A 45 21.76 0.14 -1.97
CA VAL A 45 21.37 1.47 -2.43
C VAL A 45 20.24 2.00 -1.55
N PRO A 46 20.39 3.20 -0.94
CA PRO A 46 19.29 3.80 -0.18
C PRO A 46 18.04 3.96 -1.02
N PHE A 47 16.88 3.53 -0.49
CA PHE A 47 15.62 3.55 -1.23
C PHE A 47 15.32 4.94 -1.82
N ARG A 48 15.60 6.01 -1.07
CA ARG A 48 15.39 7.39 -1.50
C ARG A 48 16.15 7.74 -2.80
N GLU A 49 17.34 7.19 -3.02
CA GLU A 49 18.11 7.42 -4.24
C GLU A 49 17.49 6.69 -5.43
N SER A 50 17.11 5.43 -5.25
CA SER A 50 16.42 4.64 -6.28
C SER A 50 15.07 5.29 -6.64
N ALA A 51 14.30 5.76 -5.66
CA ALA A 51 13.04 6.45 -5.87
C ALA A 51 13.21 7.76 -6.66
N LYS A 52 14.20 8.60 -6.32
CA LYS A 52 14.49 9.83 -7.09
C LYS A 52 14.82 9.54 -8.56
N LYS A 53 15.67 8.55 -8.82
CA LYS A 53 16.02 8.12 -10.18
C LYS A 53 14.77 7.62 -10.92
N PHE A 54 13.96 6.81 -10.27
CA PHE A 54 12.72 6.28 -10.84
C PHE A 54 11.73 7.41 -11.20
N TYR A 55 11.46 8.34 -10.29
CA TYR A 55 10.52 9.43 -10.58
C TYR A 55 11.03 10.40 -11.64
N ALA A 56 12.34 10.62 -11.75
CA ALA A 56 12.93 11.35 -12.85
C ALA A 56 12.68 10.63 -14.20
N LEU A 57 12.89 9.31 -14.24
CA LEU A 57 12.63 8.47 -15.40
C LEU A 57 11.12 8.46 -15.76
N LEU A 58 10.23 8.35 -14.79
CA LEU A 58 8.79 8.40 -15.02
C LEU A 58 8.33 9.76 -15.57
N LYS A 59 8.93 10.86 -15.08
CA LYS A 59 8.67 12.22 -15.57
C LYS A 59 9.17 12.44 -17.00
N SER A 60 10.26 11.78 -17.41
CA SER A 60 10.76 11.85 -18.80
C SER A 60 9.85 11.15 -19.82
N GLY A 61 8.83 10.41 -19.34
CA GLY A 61 7.86 9.75 -20.20
C GLY A 61 8.21 8.30 -20.55
N ALA A 62 9.16 7.68 -19.88
CA ALA A 62 9.52 6.27 -20.06
C ALA A 62 8.29 5.34 -19.98
N ASP A 63 8.24 4.30 -20.80
CA ASP A 63 7.19 3.28 -20.72
C ASP A 63 7.49 2.31 -19.58
N ILE A 64 6.80 2.52 -18.46
CA ILE A 64 6.98 1.74 -17.24
C ILE A 64 5.90 0.65 -17.14
N LYS A 65 6.35 -0.59 -16.89
CA LYS A 65 5.51 -1.73 -16.56
C LYS A 65 6.03 -2.37 -15.28
N THR A 66 5.13 -2.83 -14.41
CA THR A 66 5.49 -3.53 -13.17
C THR A 66 5.09 -5.00 -13.25
N SER A 67 5.87 -5.88 -12.61
CA SER A 67 5.52 -7.28 -12.40
C SER A 67 5.07 -7.50 -10.94
N LEU A 68 4.25 -8.52 -10.71
CA LEU A 68 3.92 -8.97 -9.35
C LEU A 68 5.11 -9.74 -8.74
N VAL A 69 5.11 -9.93 -7.42
CA VAL A 69 6.00 -10.88 -6.74
C VAL A 69 5.41 -12.28 -6.90
N SER A 70 6.21 -13.21 -7.41
CA SER A 70 5.79 -14.59 -7.70
C SER A 70 5.86 -15.50 -6.48
N GLU A 71 5.15 -16.64 -6.54
CA GLU A 71 5.24 -17.73 -5.57
C GLU A 71 6.69 -18.17 -5.31
N ALA A 72 7.48 -18.34 -6.38
CA ALA A 72 8.86 -18.74 -6.28
C ALA A 72 9.73 -17.74 -5.50
N GLN A 73 9.48 -16.43 -5.63
CA GLN A 73 10.20 -15.41 -4.87
C GLN A 73 9.83 -15.44 -3.38
N PHE A 74 8.55 -15.62 -3.03
CA PHE A 74 8.13 -15.81 -1.64
C PHE A 74 8.71 -17.09 -1.04
N THR A 75 8.68 -18.19 -1.79
CA THR A 75 9.28 -19.46 -1.37
C THR A 75 10.77 -19.29 -1.08
N ALA A 76 11.52 -18.70 -2.00
CA ALA A 76 12.96 -18.48 -1.84
C ALA A 76 13.30 -17.58 -0.62
N ALA A 77 12.45 -16.62 -0.30
CA ALA A 77 12.64 -15.76 0.86
C ALA A 77 12.31 -16.45 2.19
N ALA A 78 11.35 -17.38 2.19
CA ALA A 78 10.87 -18.03 3.41
C ALA A 78 11.59 -19.33 3.75
N GLU A 79 12.05 -20.09 2.76
CA GLU A 79 12.68 -21.41 3.01
C GLU A 79 13.85 -21.38 3.99
N PRO A 80 14.83 -20.46 3.87
CA PRO A 80 15.93 -20.39 4.83
C PRO A 80 15.44 -20.16 6.28
N LEU A 81 14.41 -19.32 6.45
CA LEU A 81 13.82 -19.02 7.76
C LEU A 81 13.14 -20.25 8.38
N LEU A 82 12.43 -21.02 7.55
CA LEU A 82 11.76 -22.25 7.96
C LEU A 82 12.78 -23.36 8.32
N GLU A 83 13.88 -23.45 7.59
CA GLU A 83 15.01 -24.36 7.88
C GLU A 83 15.69 -24.03 9.20
N GLU A 84 15.77 -22.73 9.56
CA GLU A 84 16.23 -22.26 10.88
C GLU A 84 15.21 -22.54 12.00
N GLY A 85 14.04 -23.10 11.67
CA GLY A 85 12.98 -23.42 12.64
C GLY A 85 12.11 -22.24 13.05
N LYS A 86 12.05 -21.18 12.23
CA LYS A 86 11.15 -20.04 12.41
C LYS A 86 9.80 -20.30 11.74
N ASP A 87 8.74 -19.70 12.26
CA ASP A 87 7.48 -19.57 11.56
C ASP A 87 7.52 -18.33 10.63
N VAL A 88 6.67 -18.24 9.61
CA VAL A 88 6.70 -17.14 8.65
C VAL A 88 5.32 -16.53 8.44
N LEU A 89 5.24 -15.21 8.54
CA LEU A 89 4.07 -14.40 8.24
C LEU A 89 4.32 -13.60 6.97
N PHE A 90 3.61 -13.92 5.88
CA PHE A 90 3.55 -13.09 4.69
C PHE A 90 2.51 -11.98 4.87
N LEU A 91 2.89 -10.73 4.66
CA LEU A 91 1.98 -9.59 4.64
C LEU A 91 2.16 -8.85 3.31
N THR A 92 1.16 -8.86 2.44
CA THR A 92 1.29 -8.39 1.06
C THR A 92 0.40 -7.21 0.74
N ILE A 93 0.70 -6.55 -0.37
CA ILE A 93 -0.18 -5.54 -0.98
C ILE A 93 -1.59 -6.09 -1.21
N ALA A 94 -2.60 -5.23 -1.15
CA ALA A 94 -4.00 -5.56 -1.33
C ALA A 94 -4.28 -6.41 -2.58
N SER A 95 -5.03 -7.49 -2.40
CA SER A 95 -5.40 -8.45 -3.45
C SER A 95 -6.17 -7.82 -4.61
N GLY A 96 -6.89 -6.73 -4.36
CA GLY A 96 -7.61 -5.98 -5.38
C GLY A 96 -6.75 -5.03 -6.22
N ILE A 97 -5.48 -4.83 -5.81
CA ILE A 97 -4.49 -3.97 -6.50
C ILE A 97 -3.49 -4.83 -7.28
N SER A 98 -3.07 -5.96 -6.71
CA SER A 98 -2.08 -6.86 -7.31
C SER A 98 -2.43 -8.34 -7.04
N GLY A 99 -2.05 -9.22 -7.97
CA GLY A 99 -2.12 -10.68 -7.77
C GLY A 99 -1.08 -11.22 -6.77
N THR A 100 -0.25 -10.37 -6.18
CA THR A 100 0.84 -10.77 -5.27
C THR A 100 0.34 -11.54 -4.05
N TYR A 101 -0.80 -11.16 -3.47
CA TYR A 101 -1.42 -11.91 -2.37
C TYR A 101 -1.69 -13.37 -2.73
N ASN A 102 -2.25 -13.63 -3.91
CA ASN A 102 -2.52 -15.01 -4.35
C ASN A 102 -1.23 -15.82 -4.53
N GLN A 103 -0.14 -15.19 -4.94
CA GLN A 103 1.17 -15.84 -5.03
C GLN A 103 1.75 -16.17 -3.65
N ALA A 104 1.64 -15.24 -2.69
CA ALA A 104 2.06 -15.48 -1.31
C ALA A 104 1.22 -16.57 -0.65
N GLN A 105 -0.09 -16.63 -0.93
CA GLN A 105 -0.97 -17.68 -0.43
C GLN A 105 -0.57 -19.05 -0.99
N ALA A 106 -0.30 -19.16 -2.29
CA ALA A 106 0.19 -20.40 -2.91
C ALA A 106 1.52 -20.85 -2.30
N ALA A 107 2.47 -19.91 -2.10
CA ALA A 107 3.73 -20.20 -1.40
C ALA A 107 3.49 -20.71 0.03
N ALA A 108 2.60 -20.04 0.79
CA ALA A 108 2.28 -20.47 2.16
C ALA A 108 1.69 -21.88 2.21
N GLU A 109 0.80 -22.21 1.29
CA GLU A 109 0.20 -23.56 1.19
C GLU A 109 1.24 -24.63 0.86
N ALA A 110 2.13 -24.34 -0.11
CA ALA A 110 3.20 -25.28 -0.50
C ALA A 110 4.22 -25.47 0.63
N LEU A 111 4.65 -24.37 1.27
CA LEU A 111 5.60 -24.41 2.37
C LEU A 111 5.02 -25.09 3.63
N SER A 112 3.75 -24.89 3.96
CA SER A 112 3.09 -25.59 5.08
C SER A 112 3.06 -27.11 4.89
N LYS A 113 2.93 -27.58 3.65
CA LYS A 113 3.03 -29.01 3.32
C LYS A 113 4.46 -29.53 3.45
N LYS A 114 5.44 -28.74 3.02
CA LYS A 114 6.87 -29.11 3.07
C LYS A 114 7.43 -29.04 4.50
N TYR A 115 6.95 -28.11 5.31
CA TYR A 115 7.40 -27.87 6.68
C TYR A 115 6.25 -28.01 7.70
N PRO A 116 5.69 -29.22 7.91
CA PRO A 116 4.45 -29.43 8.68
C PRO A 116 4.57 -29.09 10.18
N LYS A 117 5.79 -28.85 10.68
CA LYS A 117 6.04 -28.39 12.05
C LYS A 117 6.15 -26.88 12.17
N ARG A 118 6.00 -26.16 11.07
CA ARG A 118 6.10 -24.69 11.00
C ARG A 118 4.76 -24.09 10.63
N THR A 119 4.53 -22.88 11.11
CA THR A 119 3.37 -22.06 10.74
C THR A 119 3.78 -21.13 9.61
N VAL A 120 3.07 -21.17 8.48
CA VAL A 120 3.25 -20.24 7.36
C VAL A 120 1.88 -19.67 7.00
N ILE A 121 1.71 -18.36 7.15
CA ILE A 121 0.42 -17.69 6.95
C ILE A 121 0.62 -16.50 6.01
N ALA A 122 -0.31 -16.33 5.06
CA ALA A 122 -0.36 -15.16 4.19
C ALA A 122 -1.55 -14.26 4.54
N ILE A 123 -1.29 -12.97 4.71
CA ILE A 123 -2.27 -11.93 5.03
C ILE A 123 -2.35 -10.92 3.90
N ASP A 124 -3.56 -10.64 3.44
CA ASP A 124 -3.88 -9.49 2.60
C ASP A 124 -3.93 -8.24 3.48
N SER A 125 -3.02 -7.28 3.26
CA SER A 125 -3.01 -6.04 4.04
C SER A 125 -4.24 -5.16 3.79
N ALA A 126 -5.00 -5.44 2.75
CA ALA A 126 -6.07 -4.58 2.25
C ALA A 126 -5.61 -3.12 1.99
N ASN A 127 -4.32 -2.91 1.83
CA ASN A 127 -3.64 -1.64 1.68
C ASN A 127 -2.49 -1.73 0.68
N ALA A 128 -1.81 -0.60 0.47
CA ALA A 128 -0.57 -0.47 -0.27
C ALA A 128 0.28 0.64 0.36
N SER A 129 1.54 0.76 -0.05
CA SER A 129 2.48 1.76 0.45
C SER A 129 2.58 1.68 1.99
N MET A 130 2.82 2.78 2.68
CA MET A 130 2.93 2.77 4.15
C MET A 130 1.66 2.31 4.89
N GLY A 131 0.51 2.13 4.21
CA GLY A 131 -0.63 1.42 4.79
C GLY A 131 -0.33 -0.05 5.08
N GLN A 132 0.33 -0.74 4.16
CA GLN A 132 0.89 -2.07 4.38
C GLN A 132 2.09 -2.00 5.34
N GLY A 133 2.95 -0.99 5.20
CA GLY A 133 4.13 -0.80 6.04
C GLY A 133 3.80 -0.64 7.53
N LEU A 134 2.82 0.19 7.88
CA LEU A 134 2.37 0.36 9.27
C LEU A 134 1.81 -0.94 9.86
N LEU A 135 1.12 -1.76 9.07
CA LEU A 135 0.68 -3.09 9.50
C LEU A 135 1.86 -4.05 9.71
N ALA A 136 2.90 -3.97 8.87
CA ALA A 136 4.12 -4.77 9.06
C ALA A 136 4.88 -4.35 10.32
N LEU A 137 4.95 -3.05 10.62
CA LEU A 137 5.53 -2.55 11.88
C LEU A 137 4.71 -3.03 13.08
N LYS A 138 3.37 -3.02 12.99
CA LYS A 138 2.53 -3.53 14.06
C LYS A 138 2.68 -5.04 14.27
N ALA A 139 2.84 -5.81 13.20
CA ALA A 139 3.16 -7.23 13.30
C ALA A 139 4.51 -7.46 14.00
N ALA A 140 5.51 -6.60 13.71
CA ALA A 140 6.79 -6.64 14.41
C ALA A 140 6.65 -6.28 15.90
N ASP A 141 5.81 -5.29 16.26
CA ASP A 141 5.51 -4.99 17.66
C ASP A 141 4.93 -6.19 18.40
N LEU A 142 3.94 -6.86 17.80
CA LEU A 142 3.32 -8.06 18.39
C LEU A 142 4.34 -9.19 18.55
N ARG A 143 5.18 -9.44 17.55
CA ARG A 143 6.27 -10.41 17.62
C ARG A 143 7.22 -10.10 18.77
N ASP A 144 7.65 -8.84 18.89
CA ASP A 144 8.62 -8.40 19.90
C ASP A 144 8.01 -8.44 21.33
N MET A 145 6.67 -8.35 21.43
CA MET A 145 5.92 -8.59 22.66
C MET A 145 5.75 -10.07 23.00
N GLY A 146 6.19 -10.98 22.12
CA GLY A 146 6.16 -12.42 22.32
C GLY A 146 4.89 -13.12 21.80
N GLU A 147 4.07 -12.44 21.01
CA GLU A 147 2.92 -13.06 20.37
C GLU A 147 3.36 -14.11 19.33
N SER A 148 2.53 -15.12 19.12
CA SER A 148 2.78 -16.15 18.10
C SER A 148 2.44 -15.65 16.69
N CYS A 149 2.98 -16.34 15.67
CA CYS A 149 2.64 -16.09 14.27
C CYS A 149 1.11 -16.14 14.03
N SER A 150 0.42 -17.15 14.59
CA SER A 150 -1.03 -17.31 14.45
C SER A 150 -1.80 -16.17 15.14
N ALA A 151 -1.46 -15.82 16.37
CA ALA A 151 -2.11 -14.73 17.10
C ALA A 151 -1.91 -13.38 16.40
N THR A 152 -0.70 -13.14 15.86
CA THR A 152 -0.43 -11.93 15.07
C THR A 152 -1.24 -11.91 13.76
N ALA A 153 -1.37 -13.06 13.08
CA ALA A 153 -2.16 -13.18 11.87
C ALA A 153 -3.65 -12.92 12.15
N GLU A 154 -4.22 -13.47 13.22
CA GLU A 154 -5.59 -13.20 13.66
C GLU A 154 -5.80 -11.72 13.95
N TRP A 155 -4.90 -11.11 14.71
CA TRP A 155 -4.98 -9.66 14.98
C TRP A 155 -4.97 -8.84 13.68
N LEU A 156 -4.10 -9.17 12.73
CA LEU A 156 -4.05 -8.48 11.44
C LEU A 156 -5.37 -8.64 10.67
N GLN A 157 -5.92 -9.85 10.55
CA GLN A 157 -7.18 -10.11 9.85
C GLN A 157 -8.34 -9.26 10.41
N GLU A 158 -8.38 -9.04 11.71
CA GLU A 158 -9.39 -8.21 12.36
C GLU A 158 -9.17 -6.70 12.15
N ASN A 159 -7.91 -6.27 11.97
CA ASN A 159 -7.54 -4.86 12.05
C ASN A 159 -7.07 -4.22 10.73
N VAL A 160 -6.77 -4.99 9.66
CA VAL A 160 -6.29 -4.42 8.38
C VAL A 160 -7.24 -3.36 7.81
N TYR A 161 -8.55 -3.47 8.04
CA TYR A 161 -9.53 -2.47 7.59
C TYR A 161 -9.65 -1.25 8.49
N LYS A 162 -9.01 -1.22 9.65
CA LYS A 162 -8.88 -0.05 10.51
C LYS A 162 -7.71 0.84 10.10
N LEU A 163 -6.79 0.32 9.26
CA LEU A 163 -5.77 1.16 8.68
C LEU A 163 -6.33 1.91 7.47
N ASN A 164 -6.43 3.21 7.60
CA ASN A 164 -6.97 4.13 6.60
C ASN A 164 -5.85 4.69 5.73
N SER A 165 -6.12 4.81 4.43
CA SER A 165 -5.23 5.39 3.43
C SER A 165 -6.00 6.40 2.61
N TYR A 166 -5.56 7.66 2.62
CA TYR A 166 -6.12 8.73 1.79
C TYR A 166 -5.03 9.38 0.97
N LEU A 167 -5.30 9.59 -0.32
CA LEU A 167 -4.32 10.17 -1.22
C LEU A 167 -4.97 11.10 -2.25
N THR A 168 -4.14 11.98 -2.78
CA THR A 168 -4.47 12.78 -3.95
C THR A 168 -3.35 12.70 -4.97
N VAL A 169 -3.65 12.84 -6.25
CA VAL A 169 -2.69 12.74 -7.35
C VAL A 169 -2.67 14.04 -8.15
N SER A 170 -1.51 14.33 -8.77
CA SER A 170 -1.40 15.49 -9.65
C SER A 170 -2.02 15.25 -11.03
N ASP A 171 -1.90 14.03 -11.57
CA ASP A 171 -2.39 13.67 -12.90
C ASP A 171 -3.09 12.31 -12.87
N LEU A 172 -4.33 12.29 -13.33
CA LEU A 172 -5.16 11.08 -13.40
C LEU A 172 -4.73 10.09 -14.49
N LYS A 173 -3.87 10.50 -15.42
CA LYS A 173 -3.47 9.65 -16.57
C LYS A 173 -2.82 8.34 -16.11
N TYR A 174 -2.01 8.37 -15.05
CA TYR A 174 -1.34 7.19 -14.50
C TYR A 174 -2.33 6.19 -13.92
N LEU A 175 -3.24 6.64 -13.06
CA LEU A 175 -4.29 5.80 -12.49
C LEU A 175 -5.24 5.26 -13.56
N LYS A 176 -5.55 6.05 -14.59
CA LYS A 176 -6.37 5.62 -15.71
C LYS A 176 -5.69 4.52 -16.53
N LYS A 177 -4.39 4.69 -16.84
CA LYS A 177 -3.59 3.70 -17.56
C LYS A 177 -3.47 2.39 -16.76
N SER A 178 -3.36 2.50 -15.44
CA SER A 178 -3.13 1.35 -14.55
C SER A 178 -4.34 0.43 -14.35
N GLY A 179 -5.56 0.96 -14.42
CA GLY A 179 -6.80 0.19 -14.16
C GLY A 179 -7.01 -0.26 -12.70
N ARG A 180 -6.22 0.24 -11.73
CA ARG A 180 -6.27 -0.17 -10.30
C ARG A 180 -7.25 0.63 -9.46
N ILE A 181 -8.00 1.54 -10.06
CA ILE A 181 -9.04 2.31 -9.39
C ILE A 181 -10.42 1.99 -9.98
N SER A 182 -11.37 1.68 -9.10
CA SER A 182 -12.66 1.12 -9.50
C SER A 182 -13.65 2.13 -10.12
N THR A 183 -13.43 3.45 -9.96
CA THR A 183 -14.45 4.48 -10.24
C THR A 183 -13.97 5.65 -11.11
N LEU A 184 -12.89 5.50 -11.87
CA LEU A 184 -12.34 6.57 -12.72
C LEU A 184 -13.23 7.00 -13.90
N VAL A 185 -14.21 6.20 -14.28
CA VAL A 185 -15.04 6.47 -15.48
C VAL A 185 -15.81 7.80 -15.37
N ALA A 186 -16.12 8.25 -14.16
CA ALA A 186 -16.88 9.50 -13.95
C ALA A 186 -16.00 10.78 -13.94
N ILE A 187 -14.65 10.65 -13.95
CA ILE A 187 -13.74 11.81 -13.90
C ILE A 187 -13.13 12.11 -15.27
N ALA A 188 -13.33 11.25 -16.26
CA ALA A 188 -12.69 11.29 -17.57
C ALA A 188 -13.02 12.51 -18.46
N GLY A 189 -13.81 13.46 -17.98
CA GLY A 189 -14.10 14.72 -18.68
C GLY A 189 -13.83 15.97 -17.86
N ALA A 190 -13.24 15.85 -16.67
CA ALA A 190 -13.06 16.97 -15.76
C ALA A 190 -11.77 17.75 -16.07
N LEU A 191 -11.90 19.06 -16.04
CA LEU A 191 -10.83 20.05 -16.19
C LEU A 191 -9.57 19.68 -15.38
N LEU A 192 -8.39 19.99 -15.91
CA LEU A 192 -7.05 19.82 -15.32
C LEU A 192 -6.93 20.31 -13.86
N SER A 193 -7.86 21.18 -13.42
CA SER A 193 -7.90 21.73 -12.06
C SER A 193 -8.56 20.83 -11.03
N ILE A 194 -9.27 19.76 -11.43
CA ILE A 194 -9.94 18.85 -10.48
C ILE A 194 -8.95 17.79 -10.00
N LYS A 195 -8.77 17.71 -8.69
CA LYS A 195 -7.92 16.72 -8.00
C LYS A 195 -8.81 15.74 -7.27
N PRO A 196 -8.68 14.41 -7.51
CA PRO A 196 -9.44 13.41 -6.78
C PRO A 196 -8.91 13.25 -5.37
N ILE A 197 -9.80 12.93 -4.44
CA ILE A 197 -9.47 12.32 -3.16
C ILE A 197 -9.80 10.84 -3.27
N ILE A 198 -8.81 10.03 -3.01
CA ILE A 198 -8.85 8.58 -3.19
C ILE A 198 -8.60 7.93 -1.84
N LYS A 199 -9.31 6.85 -1.55
CA LYS A 199 -9.08 6.04 -0.34
C LYS A 199 -8.94 4.55 -0.69
N ALA A 200 -8.31 3.79 0.19
CA ALA A 200 -8.47 2.35 0.22
C ALA A 200 -9.93 2.04 0.61
N ASP A 201 -10.62 1.23 -0.17
CA ASP A 201 -12.01 0.86 0.15
C ASP A 201 -12.09 -0.30 1.16
N GLY A 202 -13.28 -0.53 1.71
CA GLY A 202 -13.57 -1.61 2.65
C GLY A 202 -14.32 -2.78 2.01
N GLY A 203 -14.25 -2.91 0.68
CA GLY A 203 -14.92 -3.99 -0.03
C GLY A 203 -14.27 -5.37 0.18
N PRO A 204 -14.95 -6.45 -0.24
CA PRO A 204 -14.44 -7.82 -0.11
C PRO A 204 -13.21 -8.09 -0.97
N ILE A 205 -12.97 -7.27 -1.98
CA ILE A 205 -11.73 -7.23 -2.77
C ILE A 205 -11.22 -5.79 -2.63
N PRO A 206 -10.29 -5.53 -1.71
CA PRO A 206 -9.88 -4.17 -1.36
C PRO A 206 -9.16 -3.47 -2.51
N LYS A 207 -9.70 -2.34 -2.95
CA LYS A 207 -9.22 -1.52 -4.06
C LYS A 207 -9.08 -0.07 -3.65
N LEU A 208 -8.60 0.76 -4.58
CA LEU A 208 -8.68 2.20 -4.44
C LEU A 208 -10.03 2.71 -4.98
N ALA A 209 -10.65 3.64 -4.27
CA ALA A 209 -11.91 4.28 -4.65
C ALA A 209 -11.81 5.80 -4.54
N VAL A 210 -12.42 6.51 -5.48
CA VAL A 210 -12.58 7.97 -5.37
C VAL A 210 -13.68 8.27 -4.36
N CYS A 211 -13.34 9.01 -3.31
CA CYS A 211 -14.28 9.42 -2.26
C CYS A 211 -14.58 10.93 -2.26
N GLY A 212 -13.85 11.71 -3.04
CA GLY A 212 -14.07 13.16 -3.15
C GLY A 212 -13.36 13.77 -4.34
N ARG A 213 -13.63 15.07 -4.55
CA ARG A 213 -13.01 15.86 -5.63
C ARG A 213 -12.83 17.29 -5.13
N GLU A 214 -11.67 17.87 -5.40
CA GLU A 214 -11.36 19.23 -5.02
C GLU A 214 -10.84 20.05 -6.19
N HIS A 215 -11.10 21.34 -6.17
CA HIS A 215 -10.55 22.26 -7.14
C HIS A 215 -9.21 22.82 -6.65
N GLY A 216 -8.13 22.40 -7.31
CA GLY A 216 -6.78 22.82 -7.02
C GLY A 216 -6.08 21.99 -5.95
N ARG A 217 -4.75 22.02 -6.01
CA ARG A 217 -3.87 21.16 -5.21
C ARG A 217 -3.98 21.40 -3.71
N LYS A 218 -3.99 22.67 -3.28
CA LYS A 218 -4.07 23.02 -1.86
C LYS A 218 -5.34 22.48 -1.20
N LYS A 219 -6.50 22.61 -1.85
CA LYS A 219 -7.77 22.08 -1.33
C LYS A 219 -7.76 20.56 -1.25
N ALA A 220 -7.15 19.89 -2.24
CA ALA A 220 -7.02 18.45 -2.21
C ALA A 220 -6.15 17.95 -1.04
N ILE A 221 -5.03 18.62 -0.75
CA ILE A 221 -4.20 18.30 0.41
C ILE A 221 -4.97 18.56 1.71
N SER A 222 -5.69 19.68 1.81
CA SER A 222 -6.55 19.98 2.97
C SER A 222 -7.65 18.92 3.15
N ALA A 223 -8.21 18.37 2.07
CA ALA A 223 -9.20 17.31 2.15
C ALA A 223 -8.60 15.97 2.62
N VAL A 224 -7.34 15.67 2.26
CA VAL A 224 -6.61 14.51 2.79
C VAL A 224 -6.37 14.69 4.30
N LEU A 225 -5.96 15.87 4.75
CA LEU A 225 -5.81 16.17 6.17
C LEU A 225 -7.16 16.09 6.91
N LYS A 226 -8.24 16.62 6.30
CA LYS A 226 -9.58 16.51 6.85
C LYS A 226 -10.03 15.07 7.02
N ALA A 227 -9.70 14.19 6.10
CA ALA A 227 -10.01 12.77 6.22
C ALA A 227 -9.33 12.14 7.45
N PHE A 228 -8.13 12.57 7.82
CA PHE A 228 -7.50 12.20 9.08
C PHE A 228 -8.30 12.70 10.30
N THR A 229 -8.63 13.99 10.37
CA THR A 229 -9.37 14.54 11.50
C THR A 229 -10.76 13.93 11.67
N ASP A 230 -11.41 13.53 10.58
CA ASP A 230 -12.75 12.93 10.62
C ASP A 230 -12.74 11.45 11.02
N ASN A 231 -11.63 10.74 10.81
CA ASN A 231 -11.60 9.27 10.90
C ASN A 231 -10.55 8.70 11.87
N ALA A 232 -9.50 9.44 12.23
CA ALA A 232 -8.48 8.94 13.15
C ALA A 232 -9.07 8.57 14.51
N ILE A 233 -8.56 7.51 15.12
CA ILE A 233 -8.91 7.06 16.47
C ILE A 233 -7.65 7.17 17.32
N GLU A 234 -7.72 7.83 18.47
CA GLU A 234 -6.60 8.01 19.40
C GLU A 234 -5.31 8.49 18.70
N PRO A 235 -5.36 9.63 17.98
CA PRO A 235 -4.23 10.11 17.18
C PRO A 235 -2.94 10.27 17.99
N GLU A 236 -3.00 10.59 19.26
CA GLU A 236 -1.88 10.76 20.18
C GLU A 236 -1.09 9.46 20.43
N THR A 237 -1.68 8.32 20.17
CA THR A 237 -1.02 7.01 20.33
C THR A 237 -0.35 6.51 19.04
N GLN A 238 -0.60 7.17 17.90
CA GLN A 238 -0.24 6.67 16.59
C GLN A 238 1.06 7.23 16.04
N VAL A 239 1.79 6.37 15.33
CA VAL A 239 2.71 6.77 14.28
C VAL A 239 1.91 6.85 12.97
N VAL A 240 1.90 8.03 12.37
CA VAL A 240 1.22 8.32 11.10
C VAL A 240 2.26 8.29 9.99
N ALA A 241 1.91 7.85 8.80
CA ALA A 241 2.83 7.86 7.68
C ALA A 241 2.34 8.76 6.53
N ILE A 242 3.27 9.46 5.90
CA ILE A 242 3.05 10.26 4.70
C ILE A 242 4.01 9.77 3.63
N THR A 243 3.51 9.47 2.45
CA THR A 243 4.37 9.14 1.32
C THR A 243 4.11 10.08 0.15
N HIS A 244 5.18 10.40 -0.59
CA HIS A 244 5.13 11.36 -1.69
C HIS A 244 5.87 10.87 -2.94
N ALA A 245 5.27 11.08 -4.10
CA ALA A 245 5.86 10.79 -5.39
C ALA A 245 6.54 12.06 -5.95
N ASP A 246 7.72 12.38 -5.44
CA ASP A 246 8.53 13.54 -5.83
C ASP A 246 7.83 14.90 -5.66
N CYS A 247 7.13 15.05 -4.49
CA CYS A 247 6.53 16.31 -4.01
C CYS A 247 6.82 16.50 -2.51
N GLU A 248 8.10 16.51 -2.18
CA GLU A 248 8.62 16.45 -0.81
C GLU A 248 8.20 17.66 0.04
N GLU A 249 8.22 18.87 -0.53
CA GLU A 249 7.81 20.09 0.19
C GLU A 249 6.34 20.01 0.67
N GLU A 250 5.45 19.48 -0.17
CA GLU A 250 4.05 19.27 0.18
C GLU A 250 3.89 18.19 1.28
N ALA A 251 4.73 17.16 1.26
CA ALA A 251 4.73 16.11 2.29
C ALA A 251 5.17 16.65 3.64
N PHE A 252 6.24 17.46 3.69
CA PHE A 252 6.67 18.12 4.92
C PHE A 252 5.61 19.11 5.45
N ALA A 253 5.02 19.92 4.56
CA ALA A 253 3.95 20.83 4.97
C ALA A 253 2.74 20.07 5.55
N LEU A 254 2.34 18.95 4.95
CA LEU A 254 1.27 18.11 5.49
C LEU A 254 1.66 17.49 6.85
N ALA A 255 2.91 17.04 7.00
CA ALA A 255 3.42 16.46 8.24
C ALA A 255 3.36 17.48 9.40
N GLU A 256 3.73 18.73 9.16
CA GLU A 256 3.62 19.78 10.19
C GLU A 256 2.17 20.01 10.62
N GLU A 257 1.21 19.97 9.71
CA GLU A 257 -0.21 20.07 10.08
C GLU A 257 -0.69 18.84 10.86
N VAL A 258 -0.25 17.63 10.48
CA VAL A 258 -0.58 16.38 11.20
C VAL A 258 0.02 16.37 12.60
N LYS A 259 1.28 16.82 12.78
CA LYS A 259 1.92 16.94 14.10
C LYS A 259 1.18 17.86 15.06
N LYS A 260 0.60 18.96 14.56
CA LYS A 260 -0.23 19.88 15.37
C LYS A 260 -1.47 19.20 15.96
N LEU A 261 -1.89 18.08 15.39
CA LEU A 261 -3.02 17.28 15.88
C LEU A 261 -2.63 16.30 16.99
N GLY A 262 -1.37 16.36 17.45
CA GLY A 262 -0.90 15.65 18.63
C GLY A 262 -0.53 14.19 18.40
N VAL A 263 -0.28 13.77 17.15
CA VAL A 263 0.18 12.40 16.85
C VAL A 263 1.54 12.09 17.51
N LYS A 264 1.78 10.81 17.81
CA LYS A 264 3.02 10.38 18.46
C LYS A 264 4.25 10.65 17.60
N ASP A 265 4.17 10.35 16.30
CA ASP A 265 5.24 10.59 15.33
C ASP A 265 4.71 10.57 13.89
N VAL A 266 5.50 11.09 12.94
CA VAL A 266 5.19 11.10 11.50
C VAL A 266 6.36 10.58 10.70
N ILE A 267 6.16 9.45 10.03
CA ILE A 267 7.11 8.90 9.05
C ILE A 267 6.86 9.56 7.69
N ILE A 268 7.91 10.10 7.06
CA ILE A 268 7.84 10.65 5.70
C ILE A 268 8.80 9.86 4.82
N GLU A 269 8.28 9.31 3.70
CA GLU A 269 9.11 8.57 2.75
C GLU A 269 8.64 8.84 1.31
N TYR A 270 9.52 8.57 0.34
CA TYR A 270 9.10 8.49 -1.07
C TYR A 270 8.05 7.40 -1.25
N TYR A 271 7.06 7.67 -2.09
CA TYR A 271 6.08 6.64 -2.49
C TYR A 271 6.81 5.50 -3.20
N ASP A 272 6.48 4.25 -2.88
CA ASP A 272 7.17 3.10 -3.44
C ASP A 272 7.12 3.06 -4.98
N ILE A 273 8.16 2.50 -5.59
CA ILE A 273 8.35 2.51 -7.04
C ILE A 273 7.22 1.75 -7.75
N CYS A 274 6.80 0.61 -7.22
CA CYS A 274 5.78 -0.23 -7.85
C CYS A 274 4.42 0.47 -7.91
N THR A 275 3.90 0.92 -6.76
CA THR A 275 2.60 1.60 -6.73
C THR A 275 2.70 3.03 -7.29
N GLY A 276 3.86 3.67 -7.16
CA GLY A 276 4.16 4.97 -7.72
C GLY A 276 4.13 5.01 -9.25
N ALA A 277 4.54 3.94 -9.92
CA ALA A 277 4.40 3.79 -11.38
C ALA A 277 2.95 3.93 -11.85
N HIS A 278 2.00 3.53 -11.01
CA HIS A 278 0.56 3.54 -11.30
C HIS A 278 -0.15 4.79 -10.78
N ALA A 279 0.35 5.41 -9.72
CA ALA A 279 -0.22 6.61 -9.13
C ALA A 279 0.34 7.91 -9.76
N GLY A 280 1.60 7.87 -10.18
CA GLY A 280 2.30 8.95 -10.89
C GLY A 280 2.94 9.99 -9.98
N PRO A 281 3.83 10.82 -10.56
CA PRO A 281 4.48 11.93 -9.86
C PRO A 281 3.46 12.91 -9.26
N GLY A 282 3.80 13.48 -8.10
CA GLY A 282 2.92 14.38 -7.36
C GLY A 282 1.80 13.67 -6.59
N THR A 283 1.85 12.34 -6.48
CA THR A 283 0.99 11.62 -5.53
C THR A 283 1.42 11.95 -4.11
N LEU A 284 0.46 12.27 -3.25
CA LEU A 284 0.66 12.50 -1.82
C LEU A 284 -0.37 11.69 -1.05
N ALA A 285 0.09 10.86 -0.13
CA ALA A 285 -0.74 9.92 0.62
C ALA A 285 -0.49 10.02 2.12
N LEU A 286 -1.55 9.83 2.90
CA LEU A 286 -1.58 9.84 4.35
C LEU A 286 -2.18 8.53 4.86
N PHE A 287 -1.51 7.88 5.83
CA PHE A 287 -1.86 6.58 6.37
C PHE A 287 -1.93 6.64 7.89
N PHE A 288 -3.02 6.11 8.47
CA PHE A 288 -3.28 6.18 9.91
C PHE A 288 -4.27 5.11 10.37
N THR A 289 -4.28 4.80 11.65
CA THR A 289 -5.32 3.95 12.26
C THR A 289 -6.58 4.79 12.51
N GLY A 290 -7.71 4.30 12.05
CA GLY A 290 -8.96 5.03 12.14
C GLY A 290 -10.19 4.11 12.20
N LYS A 291 -11.33 4.67 11.88
CA LYS A 291 -12.58 3.92 11.79
C LYS A 291 -12.47 2.75 10.83
N ASP A 292 -13.14 1.65 11.19
CA ASP A 292 -13.23 0.50 10.29
C ASP A 292 -13.93 0.90 9.00
N ARG A 293 -13.25 0.69 7.87
CA ARG A 293 -13.76 1.07 6.55
C ARG A 293 -14.61 -0.01 5.87
N ARG A 294 -14.81 -1.16 6.55
CA ARG A 294 -15.79 -2.18 6.10
C ARG A 294 -17.19 -1.60 6.20
N GLY A 295 -17.95 -1.71 5.13
CA GLY A 295 -19.30 -1.15 5.06
C GLY A 295 -19.37 0.32 4.63
N ASP A 296 -18.24 1.01 4.43
CA ASP A 296 -18.20 2.28 3.75
C ASP A 296 -18.77 2.12 2.33
N SER A 297 -20.05 2.43 2.16
CA SER A 297 -20.67 2.38 0.84
C SER A 297 -20.00 3.41 -0.07
N VAL A 298 -19.41 2.96 -1.17
CA VAL A 298 -19.08 3.88 -2.29
C VAL A 298 -20.36 4.62 -2.68
N PRO A 299 -20.38 5.95 -2.76
CA PRO A 299 -21.58 6.72 -3.08
C PRO A 299 -22.30 6.16 -4.31
N ALA A 300 -23.62 6.08 -4.26
CA ALA A 300 -24.47 5.44 -5.30
C ALA A 300 -24.27 6.00 -6.72
N GLU A 301 -23.71 7.20 -6.86
CA GLU A 301 -23.37 7.83 -8.15
C GLU A 301 -22.30 7.06 -8.94
N SER A 302 -21.46 6.27 -8.28
CA SER A 302 -20.47 5.41 -8.95
C SER A 302 -21.05 4.10 -9.48
N ARG A 303 -22.25 3.69 -9.02
CA ARG A 303 -22.95 2.46 -9.44
C ARG A 303 -23.77 2.63 -10.72
N ALA A 304 -24.09 3.85 -11.11
CA ALA A 304 -24.97 4.13 -12.26
C ALA A 304 -24.32 3.78 -13.62
N GLY A 305 -22.98 3.74 -13.72
CA GLY A 305 -22.28 3.42 -14.97
C GLY A 305 -22.31 1.93 -15.36
N VAL A 306 -22.49 1.02 -14.41
CA VAL A 306 -22.37 -0.43 -14.65
C VAL A 306 -23.70 -1.01 -15.17
N LYS A 307 -24.84 -0.44 -14.78
CA LYS A 307 -26.16 -0.96 -15.21
C LYS A 307 -26.54 -0.64 -16.67
N LYS A 308 -25.90 0.34 -17.34
CA LYS A 308 -26.20 0.67 -18.74
C LYS A 308 -25.53 -0.27 -19.76
N LYS A 309 -24.44 -0.96 -19.41
CA LYS A 309 -23.79 -1.91 -20.34
C LYS A 309 -24.48 -3.29 -20.41
N ALA A 310 -25.18 -3.71 -19.37
CA ALA A 310 -25.85 -5.02 -19.34
C ALA A 310 -27.18 -5.07 -20.09
N ARG A 311 -27.73 -3.92 -20.49
CA ARG A 311 -29.02 -3.86 -21.23
C ARG A 311 -28.87 -3.77 -22.76
N ASN A 312 -27.66 -3.54 -23.28
CA ASN A 312 -27.43 -3.41 -24.74
C ASN A 312 -26.82 -4.66 -25.41
N THR A 313 -26.66 -5.76 -24.68
CA THR A 313 -26.21 -7.04 -25.25
C THR A 313 -27.32 -8.10 -25.31
N ALA A 314 -28.57 -7.71 -25.07
CA ALA A 314 -29.75 -8.57 -25.22
C ALA A 314 -30.77 -7.89 -26.15
N LYS A 315 -30.34 -7.63 -27.39
CA LYS A 315 -31.24 -7.46 -28.55
C LYS A 315 -30.52 -7.96 -29.81
#